data_883fb2dd32010399d5261505681c165e
#
_entry.id   883fb2dd32010399d5261505681c165e
#
_cell.length_a   1.000
_cell.length_b   1.000
_cell.length_c   1.000
_cell.angle_alpha   90.00
_cell.angle_beta   90.00
_cell.angle_gamma   90.00
#
_symmetry.space_group_name_H-M   'P 1'
#
loop_
_entity.id
_entity.type
_entity.pdbx_description
1 polymer ?
#
loop_
_entity_poly.entity_id
_entity_poly.type
_entity_poly.pdbx_seq_one_letter_code
_entity_poly.pdbx_strand_id
1 'polypeptide(L)'
;LGNRPETHVTFTRHMSDPDRAPLTGFRVAVTAARRSDELCTLLRRRGATVIAAPAIAMVPLPDDDELRTHTRSLLEVPPDVVIATTGIGFRGWMSAADDWGVSGELTEALSRARIVSRGPKATGALRAAGLPEEWSPESESSREVLGYLLQGGISGLRIAVQLHGATDDWDPFPEFLDELRRAGADVVPIRVYRWQPVPPGGPFDSLVNDIAERRLDAVSFTSAPAVAATLMRATELGVNEQVLEAFRTQVRAMCVGPVTARPLARLGVPTFAPERMRLGALARHIADELPVLQARKLRAAGHNLEIRGTCVVVDGVVRDLSPAGMAIVRALALRPGAVVSRQELLAALPGSGTDTHAVETAVLRLRTTLGDKEIVATVVKRGYRLAVDDYAAGAL
;
A
#
# COMPACT_ATOMS: atom_id res chain seq x y z
N LEU A 1 -50.26 20.83 -35.29
CA LEU A 1 -48.97 21.40 -35.66
C LEU A 1 -48.21 21.69 -34.34
N GLY A 2 -47.49 20.71 -33.83
CA GLY A 2 -46.75 20.79 -32.60
C GLY A 2 -45.35 20.29 -32.83
N ASN A 3 -44.40 21.20 -32.84
CA ASN A 3 -42.97 20.99 -32.93
C ASN A 3 -42.47 20.37 -31.60
N ARG A 4 -41.96 19.15 -31.64
CA ARG A 4 -41.21 18.56 -30.53
C ARG A 4 -39.73 19.01 -30.66
N PRO A 5 -39.09 19.52 -29.63
CA PRO A 5 -37.67 19.74 -29.67
C PRO A 5 -36.95 18.40 -29.47
N GLU A 6 -36.07 18.04 -30.41
CA GLU A 6 -35.08 16.98 -30.26
C GLU A 6 -34.06 17.39 -29.21
N THR A 7 -34.04 16.68 -28.08
CA THR A 7 -33.00 16.81 -27.07
C THR A 7 -31.76 16.06 -27.54
N HIS A 8 -30.82 16.77 -28.15
CA HIS A 8 -29.45 16.27 -28.32
C HIS A 8 -28.79 16.13 -26.94
N VAL A 9 -28.72 14.90 -26.46
CA VAL A 9 -27.85 14.57 -25.32
C VAL A 9 -26.43 14.59 -25.82
N THR A 10 -25.76 15.71 -25.65
CA THR A 10 -24.32 15.84 -25.88
C THR A 10 -23.61 15.11 -24.73
N PHE A 11 -23.10 13.90 -25.01
CA PHE A 11 -22.14 13.23 -24.16
C PHE A 11 -20.87 14.07 -24.14
N THR A 12 -20.75 14.98 -23.20
CA THR A 12 -19.49 15.64 -22.87
C THR A 12 -18.60 14.58 -22.23
N ARG A 13 -17.72 13.96 -23.03
CA ARG A 13 -16.59 13.17 -22.55
C ARG A 13 -15.76 14.12 -21.67
N HIS A 14 -15.80 13.95 -20.37
CA HIS A 14 -14.85 14.61 -19.48
C HIS A 14 -13.45 14.17 -19.86
N MET A 15 -12.73 15.02 -20.58
CA MET A 15 -11.30 14.91 -20.76
C MET A 15 -10.69 15.12 -19.38
N SER A 16 -10.17 14.03 -18.79
CA SER A 16 -9.46 14.10 -17.53
C SER A 16 -8.14 14.85 -17.77
N ASP A 17 -8.03 16.00 -17.14
CA ASP A 17 -6.79 16.77 -17.07
C ASP A 17 -5.74 15.94 -16.31
N PRO A 18 -4.60 15.57 -16.92
CA PRO A 18 -3.55 14.77 -16.28
C PRO A 18 -3.02 15.42 -14.99
N ASP A 19 -3.04 16.75 -14.89
CA ASP A 19 -2.55 17.47 -13.72
C ASP A 19 -3.54 17.36 -12.55
N ARG A 20 -4.85 17.19 -12.83
CA ARG A 20 -5.88 16.96 -11.82
C ARG A 20 -6.03 15.49 -11.43
N ALA A 21 -5.63 14.56 -12.30
CA ALA A 21 -5.74 13.13 -12.10
C ALA A 21 -4.44 12.40 -12.49
N PRO A 22 -3.34 12.64 -11.75
CA PRO A 22 -2.00 12.16 -12.11
C PRO A 22 -1.89 10.63 -12.17
N LEU A 23 -2.78 9.92 -11.47
CA LEU A 23 -2.81 8.45 -11.45
C LEU A 23 -3.71 7.84 -12.53
N THR A 24 -4.26 8.62 -13.45
CA THR A 24 -5.04 8.06 -14.57
C THR A 24 -4.19 7.09 -15.38
N GLY A 25 -4.74 5.89 -15.59
CA GLY A 25 -4.07 4.80 -16.29
C GLY A 25 -3.20 3.92 -15.40
N PHE A 26 -3.05 4.20 -14.10
CA PHE A 26 -2.33 3.33 -13.16
C PHE A 26 -3.28 2.48 -12.33
N ARG A 27 -2.86 1.22 -12.08
CA ARG A 27 -3.53 0.24 -11.22
C ARG A 27 -2.79 0.16 -9.89
N VAL A 28 -3.45 0.58 -8.81
CA VAL A 28 -2.86 0.62 -7.47
C VAL A 28 -3.62 -0.32 -6.54
N ALA A 29 -2.91 -1.28 -5.95
CA ALA A 29 -3.48 -2.14 -4.92
C ALA A 29 -3.41 -1.50 -3.53
N VAL A 30 -4.45 -1.73 -2.73
CA VAL A 30 -4.55 -1.29 -1.33
C VAL A 30 -4.69 -2.51 -0.43
N THR A 31 -3.66 -2.81 0.36
CA THR A 31 -3.61 -3.93 1.31
C THR A 31 -4.04 -3.56 2.73
N ALA A 32 -4.42 -2.31 2.94
CA ALA A 32 -4.77 -1.78 4.24
C ALA A 32 -6.03 -2.45 4.82
N ALA A 33 -5.94 -2.95 6.06
CA ALA A 33 -7.08 -3.47 6.81
C ALA A 33 -7.90 -2.36 7.47
N ARG A 34 -7.27 -1.22 7.80
CA ARG A 34 -7.91 -0.08 8.46
C ARG A 34 -7.85 1.15 7.58
N ARG A 35 -8.94 1.94 7.57
CA ARG A 35 -9.06 3.14 6.74
C ARG A 35 -8.80 2.85 5.25
N SER A 36 -9.07 1.62 4.82
CA SER A 36 -8.91 1.19 3.43
C SER A 36 -9.74 2.08 2.49
N ASP A 37 -11.02 2.31 2.83
CA ASP A 37 -11.93 3.11 2.01
C ASP A 37 -11.47 4.56 1.84
N GLU A 38 -10.85 5.14 2.89
CA GLU A 38 -10.28 6.47 2.82
C GLU A 38 -9.10 6.51 1.83
N LEU A 39 -8.17 5.56 1.94
CA LEU A 39 -7.03 5.48 1.01
C LEU A 39 -7.49 5.23 -0.42
N CYS A 40 -8.42 4.30 -0.61
CA CYS A 40 -9.03 4.01 -1.91
C CYS A 40 -9.68 5.28 -2.51
N THR A 41 -10.43 6.03 -1.70
CA THR A 41 -11.07 7.27 -2.14
C THR A 41 -10.04 8.34 -2.53
N LEU A 42 -8.97 8.50 -1.72
CA LEU A 42 -7.88 9.43 -2.03
C LEU A 42 -7.16 9.11 -3.34
N LEU A 43 -6.94 7.83 -3.62
CA LEU A 43 -6.28 7.37 -4.85
C LEU A 43 -7.22 7.47 -6.07
N ARG A 44 -8.49 7.06 -5.93
CA ARG A 44 -9.50 7.19 -7.02
C ARG A 44 -9.73 8.64 -7.42
N ARG A 45 -9.78 9.57 -6.46
CA ARG A 45 -9.89 11.02 -6.75
C ARG A 45 -8.71 11.55 -7.55
N ARG A 46 -7.57 10.85 -7.54
CA ARG A 46 -6.37 11.16 -8.34
C ARG A 46 -6.30 10.36 -9.64
N GLY A 47 -7.35 9.63 -9.98
CA GLY A 47 -7.48 8.91 -11.25
C GLY A 47 -7.04 7.44 -11.23
N ALA A 48 -6.56 6.90 -10.10
CA ALA A 48 -6.13 5.49 -10.04
C ALA A 48 -7.29 4.51 -10.21
N THR A 49 -7.03 3.41 -10.92
CA THR A 49 -7.83 2.18 -10.80
C THR A 49 -7.36 1.46 -9.52
N VAL A 50 -8.22 1.40 -8.50
CA VAL A 50 -7.87 0.87 -7.18
C VAL A 50 -8.43 -0.52 -6.97
N ILE A 51 -7.56 -1.47 -6.62
CA ILE A 51 -7.87 -2.83 -6.20
C ILE A 51 -7.70 -2.90 -4.68
N ALA A 52 -8.80 -3.05 -3.94
CA ALA A 52 -8.77 -3.17 -2.49
C ALA A 52 -8.84 -4.65 -2.08
N ALA A 53 -7.79 -5.13 -1.42
CA ALA A 53 -7.75 -6.47 -0.87
C ALA A 53 -6.91 -6.44 0.43
N PRO A 54 -7.56 -6.29 1.61
CA PRO A 54 -6.87 -6.31 2.88
C PRO A 54 -6.03 -7.58 3.06
N ALA A 55 -4.75 -7.42 3.43
CA ALA A 55 -3.84 -8.54 3.63
C ALA A 55 -4.00 -9.23 4.99
N ILE A 56 -4.54 -8.50 5.97
CA ILE A 56 -4.69 -8.93 7.35
C ILE A 56 -6.05 -8.51 7.89
N ALA A 57 -6.53 -9.25 8.85
CA ALA A 57 -7.67 -8.91 9.68
C ALA A 57 -7.22 -8.62 11.11
N MET A 58 -7.86 -7.65 11.75
CA MET A 58 -7.69 -7.41 13.18
C MET A 58 -8.77 -8.17 13.93
N VAL A 59 -8.35 -9.10 14.76
CA VAL A 59 -9.26 -9.89 15.60
C VAL A 59 -9.19 -9.36 17.02
N PRO A 60 -10.27 -8.74 17.51
CA PRO A 60 -10.39 -8.39 18.94
C PRO A 60 -10.36 -9.64 19.80
N LEU A 61 -9.86 -9.51 21.01
CA LEU A 61 -9.78 -10.58 22.01
C LEU A 61 -10.54 -10.20 23.28
N PRO A 62 -11.84 -9.84 23.21
CA PRO A 62 -12.58 -9.35 24.38
C PRO A 62 -12.82 -10.43 25.44
N ASP A 63 -12.90 -11.69 25.01
CA ASP A 63 -13.16 -12.85 25.89
C ASP A 63 -11.91 -13.71 26.11
N ASP A 64 -10.71 -13.14 25.84
CA ASP A 64 -9.46 -13.84 26.04
C ASP A 64 -9.14 -13.98 27.52
N ASP A 65 -8.99 -15.23 27.99
CA ASP A 65 -8.72 -15.55 29.40
C ASP A 65 -7.37 -14.97 29.86
N GLU A 66 -6.38 -14.84 28.94
CA GLU A 66 -5.09 -14.22 29.22
C GLU A 66 -5.26 -12.72 29.51
N LEU A 67 -6.02 -12.00 28.67
CA LEU A 67 -6.31 -10.57 28.86
C LEU A 67 -7.03 -10.34 30.21
N ARG A 68 -8.05 -11.18 30.53
CA ARG A 68 -8.78 -11.10 31.77
C ARG A 68 -7.91 -11.40 32.99
N THR A 69 -7.06 -12.42 32.90
CA THR A 69 -6.12 -12.82 33.95
C THR A 69 -5.10 -11.72 34.22
N HIS A 70 -4.47 -11.19 33.18
CA HIS A 70 -3.51 -10.10 33.30
C HIS A 70 -4.16 -8.83 33.86
N THR A 71 -5.38 -8.49 33.41
CA THR A 71 -6.10 -7.32 33.94
C THR A 71 -6.39 -7.51 35.43
N ARG A 72 -6.88 -8.65 35.84
CA ARG A 72 -7.11 -8.94 37.30
C ARG A 72 -5.83 -8.87 38.12
N SER A 73 -4.72 -9.40 37.60
CA SER A 73 -3.42 -9.31 38.29
C SER A 73 -2.96 -7.89 38.54
N LEU A 74 -3.33 -6.94 37.63
CA LEU A 74 -3.04 -5.51 37.81
C LEU A 74 -4.00 -4.80 38.78
N LEU A 75 -5.19 -5.37 39.01
CA LEU A 75 -6.09 -4.89 40.10
C LEU A 75 -5.61 -5.35 41.48
N GLU A 76 -5.09 -6.58 41.59
CA GLU A 76 -4.52 -7.12 42.80
C GLU A 76 -3.20 -6.45 43.20
N VAL A 77 -2.31 -6.27 42.21
CA VAL A 77 -1.01 -5.59 42.39
C VAL A 77 -0.86 -4.55 41.26
N PRO A 78 -1.17 -3.27 41.56
CA PRO A 78 -1.09 -2.21 40.55
C PRO A 78 0.31 -2.07 39.89
N PRO A 79 0.38 -1.65 38.64
CA PRO A 79 1.65 -1.46 37.95
C PRO A 79 2.34 -0.17 38.42
N ASP A 80 3.68 -0.15 38.40
CA ASP A 80 4.48 1.07 38.58
C ASP A 80 4.56 1.88 37.27
N VAL A 81 4.50 1.18 36.13
CA VAL A 81 4.57 1.80 34.81
C VAL A 81 3.52 1.19 33.87
N VAL A 82 2.87 2.03 33.08
CA VAL A 82 1.96 1.62 32.01
C VAL A 82 2.52 2.08 30.66
N ILE A 83 2.65 1.16 29.70
CA ILE A 83 3.05 1.47 28.34
C ILE A 83 1.88 1.24 27.39
N ALA A 84 1.36 2.30 26.78
CA ALA A 84 0.36 2.21 25.75
C ALA A 84 1.01 2.30 24.34
N THR A 85 0.99 1.20 23.58
CA THR A 85 1.60 1.18 22.26
C THR A 85 0.65 1.61 21.15
N THR A 86 -0.67 1.44 21.31
CA THR A 86 -1.66 1.81 20.29
C THR A 86 -2.95 2.34 20.91
N GLY A 87 -3.50 3.40 20.33
CA GLY A 87 -4.77 3.96 20.80
C GLY A 87 -5.96 3.02 20.64
N ILE A 88 -5.94 2.13 19.63
CA ILE A 88 -7.02 1.15 19.47
C ILE A 88 -6.93 0.04 20.51
N GLY A 89 -5.71 -0.44 20.81
CA GLY A 89 -5.51 -1.43 21.84
C GLY A 89 -5.89 -0.90 23.21
N PHE A 90 -5.47 0.32 23.54
CA PHE A 90 -5.81 0.91 24.82
C PHE A 90 -7.33 1.10 24.98
N ARG A 91 -8.02 1.64 23.96
CA ARG A 91 -9.50 1.72 24.00
C ARG A 91 -10.18 0.37 24.10
N GLY A 92 -9.68 -0.63 23.35
CA GLY A 92 -10.21 -2.00 23.42
C GLY A 92 -10.03 -2.64 24.80
N TRP A 93 -8.91 -2.36 25.49
CA TRP A 93 -8.69 -2.82 26.86
C TRP A 93 -9.69 -2.19 27.83
N MET A 94 -9.87 -0.87 27.75
CA MET A 94 -10.86 -0.16 28.59
C MET A 94 -12.28 -0.64 28.31
N SER A 95 -12.64 -0.89 27.05
CA SER A 95 -13.95 -1.46 26.68
C SER A 95 -14.16 -2.86 27.25
N ALA A 96 -13.15 -3.75 27.16
CA ALA A 96 -13.23 -5.08 27.75
C ALA A 96 -13.35 -5.02 29.27
N ALA A 97 -12.63 -4.11 29.94
CA ALA A 97 -12.74 -3.88 31.36
C ALA A 97 -14.14 -3.35 31.76
N ASP A 98 -14.76 -2.54 30.91
CA ASP A 98 -16.13 -2.06 31.11
C ASP A 98 -17.15 -3.19 30.99
N ASP A 99 -17.02 -4.04 29.98
CA ASP A 99 -17.85 -5.24 29.78
C ASP A 99 -17.74 -6.21 30.99
N TRP A 100 -16.60 -6.24 31.66
CA TRP A 100 -16.39 -7.04 32.89
C TRP A 100 -16.80 -6.33 34.18
N GLY A 101 -17.19 -5.05 34.10
CA GLY A 101 -17.60 -4.23 35.25
C GLY A 101 -16.44 -3.76 36.14
N VAL A 102 -15.19 -3.75 35.64
CA VAL A 102 -13.98 -3.38 36.40
C VAL A 102 -13.25 -2.14 35.84
N SER A 103 -13.86 -1.40 34.91
CA SER A 103 -13.22 -0.26 34.27
C SER A 103 -12.84 0.86 35.24
N GLY A 104 -13.66 1.12 36.26
CA GLY A 104 -13.37 2.12 37.29
C GLY A 104 -12.15 1.74 38.13
N GLU A 105 -12.12 0.49 38.63
CA GLU A 105 -11.01 -0.05 39.43
C GLU A 105 -9.71 -0.08 38.61
N LEU A 106 -9.80 -0.47 37.33
CA LEU A 106 -8.66 -0.46 36.44
C LEU A 106 -8.13 0.97 36.23
N THR A 107 -9.01 1.93 35.95
CA THR A 107 -8.59 3.35 35.75
C THR A 107 -7.91 3.87 37.03
N GLU A 108 -8.43 3.56 38.21
CA GLU A 108 -7.80 3.94 39.48
C GLU A 108 -6.43 3.29 39.66
N ALA A 109 -6.29 1.98 39.37
CA ALA A 109 -4.99 1.30 39.42
C ALA A 109 -3.95 1.89 38.49
N LEU A 110 -4.34 2.17 37.22
CA LEU A 110 -3.46 2.74 36.21
C LEU A 110 -3.10 4.20 36.48
N SER A 111 -3.99 4.97 37.14
CA SER A 111 -3.73 6.40 37.44
C SER A 111 -2.59 6.63 38.44
N ARG A 112 -2.23 5.61 39.21
CA ARG A 112 -1.13 5.65 40.19
C ARG A 112 0.23 5.35 39.53
N ALA A 113 0.23 4.84 38.30
CA ALA A 113 1.43 4.46 37.57
C ALA A 113 2.02 5.64 36.77
N ARG A 114 3.30 5.55 36.45
CA ARG A 114 3.93 6.35 35.41
C ARG A 114 3.41 5.91 34.03
N ILE A 115 2.82 6.79 33.26
CA ILE A 115 2.20 6.44 31.99
C ILE A 115 3.06 6.91 30.83
N VAL A 116 3.46 5.95 29.98
CA VAL A 116 4.26 6.20 28.79
C VAL A 116 3.46 5.78 27.55
N SER A 117 3.36 6.64 26.55
CA SER A 117 2.74 6.31 25.28
C SER A 117 3.79 6.16 24.20
N ARG A 118 3.52 5.34 23.18
CA ARG A 118 4.40 5.20 22.01
C ARG A 118 4.20 6.32 21.00
N GLY A 119 3.10 7.05 21.05
CA GLY A 119 2.83 8.10 20.07
C GLY A 119 1.40 8.66 20.14
N PRO A 120 1.07 9.65 19.31
CA PRO A 120 -0.10 10.52 19.48
C PRO A 120 -1.45 9.81 19.51
N LYS A 121 -1.57 8.64 18.85
CA LYS A 121 -2.82 7.86 18.88
C LYS A 121 -3.03 7.16 20.22
N ALA A 122 -1.96 6.67 20.83
CA ALA A 122 -1.99 6.09 22.18
C ALA A 122 -2.22 7.20 23.22
N THR A 123 -1.50 8.31 23.11
CA THR A 123 -1.68 9.54 23.90
C THR A 123 -3.15 10.00 23.92
N GLY A 124 -3.77 10.12 22.74
CA GLY A 124 -5.18 10.53 22.66
C GLY A 124 -6.15 9.55 23.33
N ALA A 125 -5.87 8.25 23.26
CA ALA A 125 -6.71 7.24 23.94
C ALA A 125 -6.54 7.25 25.46
N LEU A 126 -5.31 7.42 25.95
CA LEU A 126 -5.00 7.57 27.38
C LEU A 126 -5.69 8.81 27.95
N ARG A 127 -5.54 9.96 27.33
CA ARG A 127 -6.16 11.23 27.78
C ARG A 127 -7.68 11.16 27.79
N ALA A 128 -8.27 10.49 26.78
CA ALA A 128 -9.73 10.28 26.74
C ALA A 128 -10.25 9.40 27.88
N ALA A 129 -9.39 8.55 28.48
CA ALA A 129 -9.68 7.74 29.65
C ALA A 129 -9.29 8.44 30.98
N GLY A 130 -8.89 9.72 30.94
CA GLY A 130 -8.47 10.47 32.11
C GLY A 130 -7.07 10.11 32.63
N LEU A 131 -6.24 9.47 31.83
CA LEU A 131 -4.92 8.97 32.16
C LEU A 131 -3.83 9.73 31.32
N PRO A 132 -3.38 10.92 31.75
CA PRO A 132 -2.39 11.68 31.01
C PRO A 132 -1.03 10.96 31.03
N GLU A 133 -0.39 10.89 29.87
CA GLU A 133 0.98 10.36 29.77
C GLU A 133 2.02 11.31 30.35
N GLU A 134 3.05 10.75 30.96
CA GLU A 134 4.24 11.46 31.41
C GLU A 134 5.17 11.79 30.23
N TRP A 135 5.28 10.83 29.28
CA TRP A 135 6.21 10.94 28.16
C TRP A 135 5.72 10.17 26.92
N SER A 136 6.13 10.68 25.74
CA SER A 136 5.90 10.05 24.44
C SER A 136 7.01 10.43 23.45
N PRO A 137 7.55 9.48 22.65
CA PRO A 137 8.55 9.79 21.64
C PRO A 137 7.95 10.56 20.46
N GLU A 138 8.76 11.36 19.79
CA GLU A 138 8.36 12.07 18.57
C GLU A 138 8.24 11.10 17.36
N SER A 139 9.05 10.03 17.33
CA SER A 139 9.14 9.08 16.21
C SER A 139 8.12 7.95 16.22
N GLU A 140 7.24 7.87 17.19
CA GLU A 140 6.31 6.75 17.41
C GLU A 140 7.03 5.37 17.56
N SER A 141 8.26 5.34 18.07
CA SER A 141 9.13 4.17 18.13
C SER A 141 9.12 3.49 19.51
N SER A 142 8.86 2.17 19.54
CA SER A 142 9.01 1.36 20.76
C SER A 142 10.46 1.31 21.25
N ARG A 143 11.45 1.51 20.37
CA ARG A 143 12.87 1.56 20.74
C ARG A 143 13.19 2.80 21.57
N GLU A 144 12.59 3.94 21.25
CA GLU A 144 12.76 5.16 22.05
C GLU A 144 12.03 5.04 23.40
N VAL A 145 10.84 4.40 23.43
CA VAL A 145 10.15 4.07 24.69
C VAL A 145 11.07 3.24 25.60
N LEU A 146 11.69 2.18 25.06
CA LEU A 146 12.66 1.38 25.81
C LEU A 146 13.82 2.22 26.31
N GLY A 147 14.45 3.02 25.45
CA GLY A 147 15.57 3.89 25.82
C GLY A 147 15.24 4.85 26.94
N TYR A 148 14.05 5.48 26.88
CA TYR A 148 13.56 6.37 27.95
C TYR A 148 13.41 5.64 29.30
N LEU A 149 12.80 4.46 29.28
CA LEU A 149 12.57 3.67 30.49
C LEU A 149 13.87 3.17 31.11
N LEU A 150 14.83 2.69 30.28
CA LEU A 150 16.13 2.23 30.77
C LEU A 150 16.96 3.35 31.41
N GLN A 151 16.88 4.58 30.88
CA GLN A 151 17.53 5.74 31.50
C GLN A 151 16.97 6.08 32.88
N GLY A 152 15.67 5.87 33.10
CA GLY A 152 14.99 6.09 34.39
C GLY A 152 15.19 4.98 35.43
N GLY A 153 15.77 3.83 35.02
CA GLY A 153 15.87 2.63 35.84
C GLY A 153 14.51 1.94 36.02
N ILE A 154 14.44 0.63 35.70
CA ILE A 154 13.19 -0.14 35.77
C ILE A 154 13.33 -1.47 36.52
N SER A 155 14.48 -1.71 37.11
CA SER A 155 14.72 -2.94 37.89
C SER A 155 13.79 -3.03 39.09
N GLY A 156 13.07 -4.15 39.19
CA GLY A 156 12.09 -4.40 40.26
C GLY A 156 10.72 -3.73 40.03
N LEU A 157 10.55 -2.92 38.99
CA LEU A 157 9.27 -2.30 38.68
C LEU A 157 8.34 -3.26 37.94
N ARG A 158 7.03 -3.17 38.26
CA ARG A 158 5.96 -3.88 37.56
C ARG A 158 5.46 -3.02 36.41
N ILE A 159 5.58 -3.54 35.19
CA ILE A 159 5.28 -2.80 33.95
C ILE A 159 4.15 -3.47 33.17
N ALA A 160 3.01 -2.80 33.05
CA ALA A 160 1.93 -3.20 32.18
C ALA A 160 2.19 -2.69 30.75
N VAL A 161 2.27 -3.59 29.78
CA VAL A 161 2.54 -3.25 28.38
C VAL A 161 1.33 -3.59 27.51
N GLN A 162 0.56 -2.58 27.09
CA GLN A 162 -0.49 -2.79 26.11
C GLN A 162 0.15 -2.98 24.73
N LEU A 163 0.03 -4.19 24.18
CA LEU A 163 0.67 -4.64 22.96
C LEU A 163 -0.05 -4.17 21.68
N HIS A 164 0.70 -4.06 20.59
CA HIS A 164 0.18 -3.61 19.29
C HIS A 164 -0.42 -4.74 18.42
N GLY A 165 -0.62 -5.94 18.96
CA GLY A 165 -1.29 -7.05 18.29
C GLY A 165 -0.48 -7.76 17.21
N ALA A 166 0.81 -7.44 17.03
CA ALA A 166 1.69 -8.22 16.16
C ALA A 166 1.99 -9.57 16.81
N THR A 167 2.17 -10.59 15.97
CA THR A 167 2.79 -11.86 16.34
C THR A 167 4.30 -11.75 16.26
N ASP A 168 5.05 -12.69 16.83
CA ASP A 168 6.50 -12.67 16.88
C ASP A 168 7.15 -12.52 15.49
N ASP A 169 6.56 -13.16 14.47
CA ASP A 169 7.02 -13.07 13.07
C ASP A 169 6.83 -11.68 12.44
N TRP A 170 5.92 -10.88 12.98
CA TRP A 170 5.51 -9.59 12.40
C TRP A 170 5.81 -8.40 13.29
N ASP A 171 6.37 -8.64 14.44
CA ASP A 171 6.75 -7.57 15.37
C ASP A 171 7.93 -6.78 14.81
N PRO A 172 7.84 -5.46 14.66
CA PRO A 172 8.96 -4.64 14.27
C PRO A 172 10.06 -4.57 15.32
N PHE A 173 9.75 -4.95 16.56
CA PHE A 173 10.71 -5.02 17.67
C PHE A 173 10.34 -6.15 18.64
N PRO A 174 10.52 -7.43 18.22
CA PRO A 174 10.10 -8.59 18.99
C PRO A 174 10.82 -8.70 20.35
N GLU A 175 12.03 -8.16 20.46
CA GLU A 175 12.82 -8.20 21.68
C GLU A 175 12.36 -7.19 22.75
N PHE A 176 11.34 -6.36 22.48
CA PHE A 176 10.91 -5.26 23.37
C PHE A 176 10.57 -5.74 24.80
N LEU A 177 9.73 -6.76 24.93
CA LEU A 177 9.37 -7.30 26.25
C LEU A 177 10.57 -7.98 26.94
N ASP A 178 11.41 -8.66 26.16
CA ASP A 178 12.58 -9.36 26.71
C ASP A 178 13.67 -8.38 27.17
N GLU A 179 13.83 -7.25 26.50
CA GLU A 179 14.71 -6.18 26.93
C GLU A 179 14.25 -5.58 28.27
N LEU A 180 12.93 -5.35 28.44
CA LEU A 180 12.38 -4.89 29.71
C LEU A 180 12.63 -5.92 30.83
N ARG A 181 12.41 -7.21 30.56
CA ARG A 181 12.66 -8.30 31.53
C ARG A 181 14.13 -8.44 31.87
N ARG A 182 15.03 -8.35 30.88
CA ARG A 182 16.49 -8.38 31.11
C ARG A 182 16.98 -7.19 31.95
N ALA A 183 16.29 -6.06 31.87
CA ALA A 183 16.56 -4.92 32.74
C ALA A 183 15.97 -5.07 34.15
N GLY A 184 15.39 -6.22 34.50
CA GLY A 184 14.88 -6.56 35.82
C GLY A 184 13.43 -6.18 36.09
N ALA A 185 12.64 -5.81 35.08
CA ALA A 185 11.22 -5.49 35.25
C ALA A 185 10.34 -6.74 35.32
N ASP A 186 9.28 -6.70 36.15
CA ASP A 186 8.13 -7.61 36.10
C ASP A 186 7.15 -7.14 35.03
N VAL A 187 7.14 -7.82 33.87
CA VAL A 187 6.40 -7.37 32.68
C VAL A 187 5.08 -8.13 32.55
N VAL A 188 3.96 -7.39 32.60
CA VAL A 188 2.60 -7.89 32.37
C VAL A 188 2.16 -7.49 30.97
N PRO A 189 2.12 -8.42 29.99
CA PRO A 189 1.69 -8.13 28.62
C PRO A 189 0.16 -8.05 28.52
N ILE A 190 -0.36 -6.98 27.95
CA ILE A 190 -1.80 -6.77 27.76
C ILE A 190 -2.10 -6.87 26.27
N ARG A 191 -2.53 -8.05 25.83
CA ARG A 191 -2.88 -8.37 24.46
C ARG A 191 -4.37 -8.25 24.22
N VAL A 192 -4.82 -7.17 23.60
CA VAL A 192 -6.24 -6.84 23.41
C VAL A 192 -6.77 -7.30 22.06
N TYR A 193 -5.91 -7.41 21.09
CA TYR A 193 -6.22 -7.85 19.72
C TYR A 193 -4.98 -8.48 19.11
N ARG A 194 -5.19 -9.22 18.04
CA ARG A 194 -4.10 -9.72 17.20
C ARG A 194 -4.38 -9.50 15.72
N TRP A 195 -3.32 -9.36 14.97
CA TRP A 195 -3.38 -9.39 13.51
C TRP A 195 -3.34 -10.83 13.04
N GLN A 196 -4.22 -11.17 12.12
CA GLN A 196 -4.23 -12.49 11.47
C GLN A 196 -4.21 -12.30 9.95
N PRO A 197 -3.53 -13.19 9.20
CA PRO A 197 -3.71 -13.27 7.75
C PRO A 197 -5.17 -13.47 7.42
N VAL A 198 -5.64 -12.89 6.33
CA VAL A 198 -6.97 -13.20 5.83
C VAL A 198 -7.02 -14.65 5.33
N PRO A 199 -8.19 -15.33 5.38
CA PRO A 199 -8.32 -16.70 4.88
C PRO A 199 -7.92 -16.82 3.41
N PRO A 200 -7.39 -18.00 2.98
CA PRO A 200 -7.10 -18.28 1.57
C PRO A 200 -8.37 -18.37 0.73
N GLY A 201 -8.23 -18.26 -0.59
CA GLY A 201 -9.31 -18.35 -1.57
C GLY A 201 -10.07 -17.05 -1.81
N GLY A 202 -9.62 -15.91 -1.26
CA GLY A 202 -10.27 -14.62 -1.36
C GLY A 202 -9.61 -13.63 -2.31
N PRO A 203 -10.10 -12.37 -2.34
CA PRO A 203 -9.54 -11.29 -3.19
C PRO A 203 -8.05 -11.02 -2.97
N PHE A 204 -7.54 -11.33 -1.79
CA PHE A 204 -6.12 -11.13 -1.48
C PHE A 204 -5.22 -12.11 -2.24
N ASP A 205 -5.65 -13.35 -2.46
CA ASP A 205 -4.91 -14.31 -3.29
C ASP A 205 -4.84 -13.84 -4.75
N SER A 206 -5.95 -13.31 -5.26
CA SER A 206 -5.98 -12.71 -6.60
C SER A 206 -5.03 -11.51 -6.70
N LEU A 207 -4.96 -10.66 -5.67
CA LEU A 207 -4.03 -9.54 -5.62
C LEU A 207 -2.57 -10.01 -5.63
N VAL A 208 -2.22 -11.05 -4.87
CA VAL A 208 -0.86 -11.61 -4.85
C VAL A 208 -0.48 -12.17 -6.22
N ASN A 209 -1.40 -12.87 -6.89
CA ASN A 209 -1.19 -13.32 -8.27
C ASN A 209 -1.08 -12.14 -9.25
N ASP A 210 -1.87 -11.06 -9.08
CA ASP A 210 -1.76 -9.84 -9.88
C ASP A 210 -0.39 -9.17 -9.72
N ILE A 211 0.23 -9.25 -8.54
CA ILE A 211 1.61 -8.79 -8.33
C ILE A 211 2.58 -9.67 -9.11
N ALA A 212 2.51 -11.00 -8.94
CA ALA A 212 3.40 -11.96 -9.60
C ALA A 212 3.36 -11.84 -11.13
N GLU A 213 2.18 -11.64 -11.68
CA GLU A 213 1.94 -11.46 -13.13
C GLU A 213 2.14 -10.01 -13.62
N ARG A 214 2.60 -9.10 -12.76
CA ARG A 214 2.87 -7.69 -13.08
C ARG A 214 1.65 -6.94 -13.66
N ARG A 215 0.46 -7.29 -13.18
CA ARG A 215 -0.80 -6.65 -13.58
C ARG A 215 -1.11 -5.36 -12.81
N LEU A 216 -0.25 -5.00 -11.85
CA LEU A 216 -0.33 -3.80 -11.03
C LEU A 216 0.85 -2.88 -11.30
N ASP A 217 0.65 -1.58 -11.13
CA ASP A 217 1.72 -0.59 -11.19
C ASP A 217 2.32 -0.31 -9.80
N ALA A 218 1.49 -0.40 -8.75
CA ALA A 218 1.94 -0.24 -7.37
C ALA A 218 1.07 -1.02 -6.38
N VAL A 219 1.67 -1.34 -5.22
CA VAL A 219 0.97 -1.87 -4.04
C VAL A 219 1.23 -0.94 -2.87
N SER A 220 0.18 -0.47 -2.21
CA SER A 220 0.29 0.39 -1.03
C SER A 220 0.20 -0.43 0.26
N PHE A 221 1.17 -0.20 1.16
CA PHE A 221 1.26 -0.84 2.47
C PHE A 221 1.19 0.21 3.58
N THR A 222 0.30 0.00 4.53
CA THR A 222 0.12 0.90 5.69
C THR A 222 0.62 0.30 7.00
N SER A 223 1.11 -0.96 6.99
CA SER A 223 1.68 -1.63 8.15
C SER A 223 2.65 -2.75 7.75
N ALA A 224 3.64 -3.02 8.58
CA ALA A 224 4.59 -4.13 8.38
C ALA A 224 3.89 -5.51 8.37
N PRO A 225 2.89 -5.79 9.23
CA PRO A 225 2.12 -7.04 9.15
C PRO A 225 1.46 -7.27 7.78
N ALA A 226 0.98 -6.23 7.10
CA ALA A 226 0.40 -6.39 5.76
C ALA A 226 1.47 -6.79 4.71
N VAL A 227 2.68 -6.26 4.84
CA VAL A 227 3.81 -6.68 3.99
C VAL A 227 4.16 -8.14 4.25
N ALA A 228 4.32 -8.52 5.51
CA ALA A 228 4.65 -9.90 5.91
C ALA A 228 3.58 -10.89 5.43
N ALA A 229 2.29 -10.57 5.62
CA ALA A 229 1.19 -11.39 5.13
C ALA A 229 1.20 -11.55 3.60
N THR A 230 1.62 -10.50 2.85
CA THR A 230 1.75 -10.59 1.39
C THR A 230 2.85 -11.57 0.99
N LEU A 231 4.01 -11.51 1.65
CA LEU A 231 5.12 -12.42 1.39
C LEU A 231 4.81 -13.87 1.79
N MET A 232 4.16 -14.07 2.94
CA MET A 232 3.69 -15.39 3.37
C MET A 232 2.70 -15.98 2.36
N ARG A 233 1.69 -15.19 1.95
CA ARG A 233 0.70 -15.64 0.96
C ARG A 233 1.34 -15.96 -0.38
N ALA A 234 2.35 -15.19 -0.82
CA ALA A 234 3.11 -15.48 -2.03
C ALA A 234 3.86 -16.83 -1.92
N THR A 235 4.38 -17.16 -0.74
CA THR A 235 5.02 -18.45 -0.46
C THR A 235 3.99 -19.59 -0.48
N GLU A 236 2.83 -19.42 0.17
CA GLU A 236 1.74 -20.41 0.17
C GLU A 236 1.20 -20.69 -1.24
N LEU A 237 1.14 -19.67 -2.09
CA LEU A 237 0.71 -19.79 -3.50
C LEU A 237 1.82 -20.27 -4.44
N GLY A 238 3.07 -20.44 -3.96
CA GLY A 238 4.20 -20.86 -4.77
C GLY A 238 4.71 -19.79 -5.76
N VAL A 239 4.41 -18.51 -5.53
CA VAL A 239 4.77 -17.38 -6.42
C VAL A 239 5.70 -16.35 -5.77
N ASN A 240 6.37 -16.72 -4.68
CA ASN A 240 7.19 -15.78 -3.90
C ASN A 240 8.30 -15.11 -4.74
N GLU A 241 9.06 -15.88 -5.53
CA GLU A 241 10.13 -15.31 -6.37
C GLU A 241 9.57 -14.37 -7.45
N GLN A 242 8.43 -14.71 -8.05
CA GLN A 242 7.76 -13.86 -9.05
C GLN A 242 7.29 -12.54 -8.42
N VAL A 243 6.76 -12.59 -7.19
CA VAL A 243 6.33 -11.39 -6.44
C VAL A 243 7.53 -10.52 -6.09
N LEU A 244 8.63 -11.10 -5.60
CA LEU A 244 9.85 -10.34 -5.28
C LEU A 244 10.45 -9.71 -6.53
N GLU A 245 10.52 -10.45 -7.64
CA GLU A 245 11.02 -9.92 -8.90
C GLU A 245 10.11 -8.83 -9.49
N ALA A 246 8.79 -8.98 -9.36
CA ALA A 246 7.84 -7.94 -9.75
C ALA A 246 8.08 -6.65 -8.96
N PHE A 247 8.27 -6.72 -7.65
CA PHE A 247 8.57 -5.56 -6.80
C PHE A 247 9.94 -4.93 -7.12
N ARG A 248 10.94 -5.71 -7.50
CA ARG A 248 12.25 -5.18 -7.90
C ARG A 248 12.22 -4.44 -9.24
N THR A 249 11.32 -4.83 -10.14
CA THR A 249 11.37 -4.36 -11.53
C THR A 249 10.20 -3.49 -11.96
N GLN A 250 8.97 -3.91 -11.75
CA GLN A 250 7.79 -3.30 -12.41
C GLN A 250 6.70 -2.84 -11.46
N VAL A 251 6.52 -3.47 -10.30
CA VAL A 251 5.48 -3.11 -9.33
C VAL A 251 6.09 -2.33 -8.18
N ARG A 252 5.62 -1.11 -7.91
CA ARG A 252 6.21 -0.27 -6.86
C ARG A 252 5.62 -0.57 -5.49
N ALA A 253 6.48 -0.85 -4.51
CA ALA A 253 6.08 -1.04 -3.12
C ALA A 253 6.01 0.30 -2.41
N MET A 254 4.80 0.86 -2.28
CA MET A 254 4.51 2.16 -1.67
C MET A 254 4.16 1.99 -0.19
N CYS A 255 5.09 2.31 0.69
CA CYS A 255 4.96 2.12 2.13
C CYS A 255 4.63 3.44 2.85
N VAL A 256 3.83 3.38 3.92
CA VAL A 256 3.51 4.58 4.71
C VAL A 256 4.72 5.15 5.47
N GLY A 257 5.76 4.33 5.67
CA GLY A 257 6.97 4.73 6.38
C GLY A 257 7.98 3.59 6.51
N PRO A 258 9.16 3.86 7.11
CA PRO A 258 10.31 2.93 7.15
C PRO A 258 10.03 1.64 7.93
N VAL A 259 9.24 1.68 9.00
CA VAL A 259 8.85 0.47 9.75
C VAL A 259 8.04 -0.47 8.86
N THR A 260 7.11 0.07 8.06
CA THR A 260 6.31 -0.70 7.10
C THR A 260 7.19 -1.28 5.97
N ALA A 261 8.19 -0.56 5.52
CA ALA A 261 9.09 -0.96 4.43
C ALA A 261 10.09 -2.06 4.83
N ARG A 262 10.39 -2.20 6.13
CA ARG A 262 11.48 -3.04 6.63
C ARG A 262 11.47 -4.50 6.12
N PRO A 263 10.32 -5.23 6.08
CA PRO A 263 10.33 -6.62 5.60
C PRO A 263 10.78 -6.74 4.13
N LEU A 264 10.37 -5.82 3.26
CA LEU A 264 10.78 -5.78 1.86
C LEU A 264 12.23 -5.31 1.70
N ALA A 265 12.64 -4.29 2.45
CA ALA A 265 14.01 -3.77 2.40
C ALA A 265 15.06 -4.82 2.80
N ARG A 266 14.75 -5.70 3.78
CA ARG A 266 15.61 -6.85 4.16
C ARG A 266 15.80 -7.85 3.03
N LEU A 267 14.89 -7.91 2.07
CA LEU A 267 14.94 -8.79 0.89
C LEU A 267 15.50 -8.08 -0.35
N GLY A 268 16.08 -6.87 -0.19
CA GLY A 268 16.64 -6.10 -1.28
C GLY A 268 15.59 -5.56 -2.26
N VAL A 269 14.34 -5.40 -1.83
CA VAL A 269 13.26 -4.84 -2.64
C VAL A 269 13.23 -3.31 -2.45
N PRO A 270 13.24 -2.51 -3.54
CA PRO A 270 13.07 -1.06 -3.47
C PRO A 270 11.70 -0.69 -2.89
N THR A 271 11.68 0.24 -1.96
CA THR A 271 10.45 0.74 -1.33
C THR A 271 10.41 2.26 -1.38
N PHE A 272 9.21 2.82 -1.49
CA PHE A 272 8.98 4.26 -1.60
C PHE A 272 8.06 4.70 -0.47
N ALA A 273 8.42 5.78 0.22
CA ALA A 273 7.66 6.25 1.38
C ALA A 273 7.70 7.78 1.48
N PRO A 274 6.60 8.43 1.92
CA PRO A 274 6.58 9.86 2.16
C PRO A 274 7.39 10.22 3.41
N GLU A 275 7.85 11.47 3.49
CA GLU A 275 8.51 11.99 4.69
C GLU A 275 7.61 11.94 5.94
N ARG A 276 6.32 12.22 5.76
CA ARG A 276 5.33 12.16 6.85
C ARG A 276 4.56 10.85 6.79
N MET A 277 4.65 10.03 7.83
CA MET A 277 4.02 8.72 7.96
C MET A 277 2.50 8.82 8.20
N ARG A 278 1.77 9.42 7.24
CA ARG A 278 0.31 9.62 7.28
C ARG A 278 -0.34 9.13 6.00
N LEU A 279 -1.59 8.67 6.10
CA LEU A 279 -2.34 8.11 4.98
C LEU A 279 -2.50 9.11 3.81
N GLY A 280 -2.83 10.35 4.11
CA GLY A 280 -2.94 11.41 3.09
C GLY A 280 -1.61 11.76 2.43
N ALA A 281 -0.49 11.68 3.18
CA ALA A 281 0.86 11.86 2.65
C ALA A 281 1.26 10.68 1.74
N LEU A 282 0.92 9.44 2.12
CA LEU A 282 1.12 8.27 1.25
C LEU A 282 0.36 8.41 -0.06
N ALA A 283 -0.93 8.77 -0.02
CA ALA A 283 -1.73 8.95 -1.23
C ALA A 283 -1.18 10.06 -2.15
N ARG A 284 -0.65 11.14 -1.59
CA ARG A 284 0.03 12.19 -2.34
C ARG A 284 1.33 11.69 -2.93
N HIS A 285 2.17 11.05 -2.13
CA HIS A 285 3.45 10.50 -2.57
C HIS A 285 3.28 9.50 -3.73
N ILE A 286 2.27 8.62 -3.67
CA ILE A 286 1.94 7.74 -4.79
C ILE A 286 1.58 8.55 -6.04
N ALA A 287 0.82 9.63 -5.91
CA ALA A 287 0.39 10.47 -7.03
C ALA A 287 1.55 11.25 -7.66
N ASP A 288 2.52 11.66 -6.86
CA ASP A 288 3.67 12.43 -7.31
C ASP A 288 4.74 11.51 -7.94
N GLU A 289 5.02 10.37 -7.30
CA GLU A 289 6.14 9.49 -7.67
C GLU A 289 5.77 8.43 -8.73
N LEU A 290 4.57 7.83 -8.66
CA LEU A 290 4.23 6.70 -9.53
C LEU A 290 4.30 7.05 -11.03
N PRO A 291 3.81 8.24 -11.48
CA PRO A 291 3.99 8.65 -12.89
C PRO A 291 5.44 8.82 -13.29
N VAL A 292 6.31 9.28 -12.37
CA VAL A 292 7.75 9.45 -12.64
C VAL A 292 8.44 8.09 -12.73
N LEU A 293 8.08 7.16 -11.85
CA LEU A 293 8.71 5.84 -11.75
C LEU A 293 8.24 4.83 -12.81
N GLN A 294 7.00 4.98 -13.32
CA GLN A 294 6.34 3.96 -14.14
C GLN A 294 5.95 4.44 -15.54
N ALA A 295 5.71 5.74 -15.74
CA ALA A 295 5.36 6.22 -17.05
C ALA A 295 6.60 6.27 -17.96
N ARG A 296 6.46 5.73 -19.16
CA ARG A 296 7.49 5.85 -20.18
C ARG A 296 7.19 7.04 -21.07
N LYS A 297 8.04 8.06 -20.98
CA LYS A 297 7.94 9.28 -21.79
C LYS A 297 8.81 9.16 -23.03
N LEU A 298 8.26 9.51 -24.18
CA LEU A 298 8.96 9.57 -25.46
C LEU A 298 8.28 10.56 -26.40
N ARG A 299 8.99 10.97 -27.46
CA ARG A 299 8.43 11.80 -28.51
C ARG A 299 8.40 11.02 -29.82
N ALA A 300 7.23 11.00 -30.48
CA ALA A 300 7.06 10.27 -31.73
C ALA A 300 6.10 11.00 -32.66
N ALA A 301 6.49 11.14 -33.93
CA ALA A 301 5.76 11.87 -34.97
C ALA A 301 5.36 13.31 -34.55
N GLY A 302 6.23 14.00 -33.82
CA GLY A 302 5.97 15.34 -33.28
C GLY A 302 5.15 15.42 -32.01
N HIS A 303 4.60 14.31 -31.54
CA HIS A 303 3.76 14.22 -30.32
C HIS A 303 4.55 13.80 -29.07
N ASN A 304 4.22 14.37 -27.91
CA ASN A 304 4.70 13.89 -26.62
C ASN A 304 3.83 12.73 -26.17
N LEU A 305 4.43 11.57 -25.97
CA LEU A 305 3.74 10.36 -25.51
C LEU A 305 4.16 10.02 -24.09
N GLU A 306 3.19 9.71 -23.26
CA GLU A 306 3.42 9.13 -21.93
C GLU A 306 2.63 7.82 -21.81
N ILE A 307 3.37 6.70 -21.88
CA ILE A 307 2.79 5.34 -21.80
C ILE A 307 2.67 4.98 -20.33
N ARG A 308 1.44 4.76 -19.86
CA ARG A 308 1.11 4.39 -18.48
C ARG A 308 0.61 2.94 -18.39
N GLY A 309 0.12 2.52 -17.24
CA GLY A 309 -0.37 1.17 -17.02
C GLY A 309 -1.46 0.71 -17.99
N THR A 310 -2.51 1.50 -18.21
CA THR A 310 -3.66 1.13 -19.06
C THR A 310 -4.01 2.14 -20.14
N CYS A 311 -3.29 3.25 -20.24
CA CYS A 311 -3.55 4.30 -21.21
C CYS A 311 -2.25 4.90 -21.78
N VAL A 312 -2.38 5.71 -22.81
CA VAL A 312 -1.32 6.59 -23.30
C VAL A 312 -1.82 8.03 -23.23
N VAL A 313 -1.01 8.93 -22.68
CA VAL A 313 -1.26 10.37 -22.77
C VAL A 313 -0.53 10.89 -24.02
N VAL A 314 -1.27 11.52 -24.93
CA VAL A 314 -0.75 12.15 -26.15
C VAL A 314 -0.95 13.64 -26.03
N ASP A 315 0.11 14.43 -25.97
CA ASP A 315 0.10 15.89 -25.79
C ASP A 315 -0.83 16.36 -24.66
N GLY A 316 -0.75 15.69 -23.50
CA GLY A 316 -1.61 15.97 -22.34
C GLY A 316 -3.03 15.38 -22.41
N VAL A 317 -3.42 14.71 -23.51
CA VAL A 317 -4.74 14.10 -23.65
C VAL A 317 -4.69 12.62 -23.37
N VAL A 318 -5.45 12.14 -22.37
CA VAL A 318 -5.56 10.72 -22.03
C VAL A 318 -6.26 9.94 -23.16
N ARG A 319 -5.65 8.87 -23.61
CA ARG A 319 -6.15 7.93 -24.61
C ARG A 319 -6.26 6.53 -23.99
N ASP A 320 -7.48 6.13 -23.66
CA ASP A 320 -7.73 4.78 -23.13
C ASP A 320 -7.53 3.76 -24.24
N LEU A 321 -6.66 2.79 -24.02
CA LEU A 321 -6.35 1.73 -24.97
C LEU A 321 -7.00 0.41 -24.55
N SER A 322 -7.37 -0.38 -25.54
CA SER A 322 -7.73 -1.78 -25.31
C SER A 322 -6.50 -2.57 -24.81
N PRO A 323 -6.69 -3.72 -24.15
CA PRO A 323 -5.57 -4.59 -23.74
C PRO A 323 -4.63 -4.93 -24.90
N ALA A 324 -5.17 -5.19 -26.08
CA ALA A 324 -4.37 -5.43 -27.30
C ALA A 324 -3.59 -4.18 -27.74
N GLY A 325 -4.21 -2.99 -27.70
CA GLY A 325 -3.55 -1.72 -28.00
C GLY A 325 -2.42 -1.41 -27.03
N MET A 326 -2.64 -1.66 -25.72
CA MET A 326 -1.59 -1.50 -24.70
C MET A 326 -0.43 -2.49 -24.89
N ALA A 327 -0.74 -3.75 -25.24
CA ALA A 327 0.28 -4.75 -25.53
C ALA A 327 1.17 -4.33 -26.72
N ILE A 328 0.58 -3.87 -27.82
CA ILE A 328 1.28 -3.38 -29.01
C ILE A 328 2.17 -2.17 -28.64
N VAL A 329 1.60 -1.15 -28.00
CA VAL A 329 2.37 0.07 -27.69
C VAL A 329 3.54 -0.21 -26.74
N ARG A 330 3.34 -1.09 -25.76
CA ARG A 330 4.41 -1.51 -24.85
C ARG A 330 5.51 -2.27 -25.59
N ALA A 331 5.15 -3.24 -26.46
CA ALA A 331 6.11 -3.99 -27.24
C ALA A 331 6.95 -3.08 -28.16
N LEU A 332 6.32 -2.11 -28.82
CA LEU A 332 7.01 -1.11 -29.63
C LEU A 332 7.88 -0.18 -28.78
N ALA A 333 7.44 0.16 -27.58
CA ALA A 333 8.18 1.03 -26.67
C ALA A 333 9.37 0.34 -26.01
N LEU A 334 9.47 -0.99 -25.94
CA LEU A 334 10.65 -1.68 -25.41
C LEU A 334 11.92 -1.30 -26.18
N ARG A 335 11.83 -1.11 -27.49
CA ARG A 335 12.91 -0.69 -28.38
C ARG A 335 12.44 0.48 -29.25
N PRO A 336 12.37 1.72 -28.70
CA PRO A 336 11.82 2.86 -29.42
C PRO A 336 12.55 3.09 -30.74
N GLY A 337 11.79 3.34 -31.82
CA GLY A 337 12.32 3.53 -33.15
C GLY A 337 12.72 2.23 -33.90
N ALA A 338 12.99 1.15 -33.20
CA ALA A 338 13.30 -0.13 -33.82
C ALA A 338 12.03 -0.81 -34.40
N VAL A 339 12.25 -1.57 -35.48
CA VAL A 339 11.16 -2.35 -36.10
C VAL A 339 10.88 -3.61 -35.24
N VAL A 340 9.63 -3.79 -34.88
CA VAL A 340 9.13 -5.00 -34.22
C VAL A 340 8.33 -5.79 -35.25
N SER A 341 8.65 -7.07 -35.42
CA SER A 341 8.01 -7.94 -36.40
C SER A 341 6.56 -8.24 -36.02
N ARG A 342 5.75 -8.66 -37.02
CA ARG A 342 4.37 -9.09 -36.75
C ARG A 342 4.31 -10.29 -35.80
N GLN A 343 5.28 -11.20 -35.87
CA GLN A 343 5.33 -12.36 -34.96
C GLN A 343 5.62 -11.95 -33.51
N GLU A 344 6.58 -11.03 -33.30
CA GLU A 344 6.86 -10.50 -31.95
C GLU A 344 5.64 -9.76 -31.37
N LEU A 345 4.92 -8.98 -32.20
CA LEU A 345 3.71 -8.29 -31.78
C LEU A 345 2.56 -9.27 -31.50
N LEU A 346 2.44 -10.34 -32.30
CA LEU A 346 1.44 -11.37 -32.08
C LEU A 346 1.67 -12.10 -30.74
N ALA A 347 2.93 -12.41 -30.43
CA ALA A 347 3.30 -13.01 -29.16
C ALA A 347 3.05 -12.09 -27.95
N ALA A 348 3.01 -10.78 -28.15
CA ALA A 348 2.69 -9.79 -27.11
C ALA A 348 1.18 -9.59 -26.91
N LEU A 349 0.34 -9.97 -27.87
CA LEU A 349 -1.11 -9.82 -27.74
C LEU A 349 -1.69 -10.74 -26.66
N PRO A 350 -2.72 -10.29 -25.93
CA PRO A 350 -3.42 -11.15 -25.00
C PRO A 350 -4.16 -12.27 -25.76
N GLY A 351 -3.98 -13.51 -25.28
CA GLY A 351 -4.56 -14.72 -25.88
C GLY A 351 -3.57 -15.52 -26.73
N SER A 352 -3.94 -16.75 -27.09
CA SER A 352 -3.10 -17.72 -27.82
C SER A 352 -3.35 -17.72 -29.33
N GLY A 353 -3.70 -16.58 -29.92
CA GLY A 353 -3.98 -16.47 -31.35
C GLY A 353 -2.73 -16.69 -32.22
N THR A 354 -2.89 -17.40 -33.33
CA THR A 354 -1.81 -17.64 -34.33
C THR A 354 -1.95 -16.77 -35.57
N ASP A 355 -3.03 -16.00 -35.67
CA ASP A 355 -3.33 -15.19 -36.85
C ASP A 355 -2.70 -13.80 -36.77
N THR A 356 -1.76 -13.53 -37.67
CA THR A 356 -1.11 -12.22 -37.81
C THR A 356 -2.07 -11.09 -38.21
N HIS A 357 -3.25 -11.39 -38.75
CA HIS A 357 -4.29 -10.40 -39.04
C HIS A 357 -4.82 -9.71 -37.77
N ALA A 358 -4.77 -10.41 -36.63
CA ALA A 358 -5.09 -9.82 -35.33
C ALA A 358 -4.18 -8.62 -34.99
N VAL A 359 -2.89 -8.67 -35.34
CA VAL A 359 -1.94 -7.57 -35.15
C VAL A 359 -2.32 -6.37 -36.01
N GLU A 360 -2.69 -6.58 -37.26
CA GLU A 360 -3.08 -5.50 -38.20
C GLU A 360 -4.33 -4.77 -37.69
N THR A 361 -5.32 -5.54 -37.25
CA THR A 361 -6.55 -5.00 -36.64
C THR A 361 -6.25 -4.22 -35.34
N ALA A 362 -5.39 -4.75 -34.49
CA ALA A 362 -4.99 -4.09 -33.25
C ALA A 362 -4.22 -2.78 -33.52
N VAL A 363 -3.30 -2.77 -34.47
CA VAL A 363 -2.56 -1.56 -34.88
C VAL A 363 -3.49 -0.52 -35.49
N LEU A 364 -4.45 -0.93 -36.33
CA LEU A 364 -5.42 0.01 -36.90
C LEU A 364 -6.25 0.72 -35.81
N ARG A 365 -6.77 -0.04 -34.85
CA ARG A 365 -7.51 0.51 -33.70
C ARG A 365 -6.63 1.38 -32.83
N LEU A 366 -5.38 0.96 -32.59
CA LEU A 366 -4.41 1.74 -31.83
C LEU A 366 -4.18 3.11 -32.47
N ARG A 367 -3.91 3.17 -33.77
CA ARG A 367 -3.71 4.43 -34.53
C ARG A 367 -4.91 5.37 -34.41
N THR A 368 -6.12 4.82 -34.57
CA THR A 368 -7.37 5.59 -34.40
C THR A 368 -7.48 6.18 -33.00
N THR A 369 -7.15 5.38 -31.97
CA THR A 369 -7.25 5.83 -30.57
C THR A 369 -6.15 6.85 -30.22
N LEU A 370 -4.93 6.69 -30.71
CA LEU A 370 -3.84 7.66 -30.51
C LEU A 370 -4.13 9.02 -31.16
N GLY A 371 -4.95 9.05 -32.23
CA GLY A 371 -5.34 10.28 -32.91
C GLY A 371 -4.43 10.65 -34.09
N ASP A 372 -3.26 10.01 -34.22
CA ASP A 372 -2.39 10.13 -35.38
C ASP A 372 -1.81 8.76 -35.76
N LYS A 373 -2.00 8.38 -37.04
CA LYS A 373 -1.51 7.12 -37.61
C LYS A 373 0.02 7.07 -37.74
N GLU A 374 0.67 8.22 -37.81
CA GLU A 374 2.11 8.32 -38.01
C GLU A 374 2.89 7.93 -36.73
N ILE A 375 2.28 8.05 -35.55
CA ILE A 375 2.88 7.63 -34.27
C ILE A 375 3.36 6.17 -34.34
N VAL A 376 2.56 5.31 -34.97
CA VAL A 376 2.91 3.88 -35.21
C VAL A 376 3.10 3.68 -36.71
N ALA A 377 4.33 3.78 -37.18
CA ALA A 377 4.68 3.64 -38.58
C ALA A 377 4.73 2.18 -39.04
N THR A 378 4.26 1.90 -40.26
CA THR A 378 4.42 0.60 -40.95
C THR A 378 5.77 0.55 -41.64
N VAL A 379 6.53 -0.52 -41.42
CA VAL A 379 7.73 -0.83 -42.17
C VAL A 379 7.42 -2.00 -43.09
N VAL A 380 7.30 -1.69 -44.39
CA VAL A 380 6.85 -2.65 -45.41
C VAL A 380 7.62 -3.97 -45.32
N LYS A 381 6.88 -5.09 -45.30
CA LYS A 381 7.38 -6.48 -45.16
C LYS A 381 8.14 -6.80 -43.87
N ARG A 382 8.38 -5.83 -42.96
CA ARG A 382 9.18 -6.03 -41.74
C ARG A 382 8.38 -5.95 -40.45
N GLY A 383 7.33 -5.11 -40.38
CA GLY A 383 6.53 -4.95 -39.18
C GLY A 383 6.14 -3.50 -38.89
N TYR A 384 6.21 -3.11 -37.61
CA TYR A 384 5.81 -1.78 -37.16
C TYR A 384 6.87 -1.19 -36.21
N ARG A 385 6.91 0.14 -36.09
CA ARG A 385 7.74 0.85 -35.14
C ARG A 385 7.03 2.08 -34.60
N LEU A 386 7.41 2.53 -33.41
CA LEU A 386 7.13 3.90 -32.99
C LEU A 386 7.98 4.84 -33.83
N ALA A 387 7.38 5.86 -34.43
CA ALA A 387 8.07 6.87 -35.21
C ALA A 387 8.73 7.90 -34.26
N VAL A 388 9.70 7.45 -33.48
CA VAL A 388 10.39 8.28 -32.47
C VAL A 388 11.12 9.38 -33.20
N ASP A 389 10.94 10.61 -32.73
CA ASP A 389 11.69 11.76 -33.24
C ASP A 389 13.15 11.60 -32.78
N ASP A 390 14.10 11.93 -33.64
CA ASP A 390 15.52 11.82 -33.34
C ASP A 390 15.83 12.64 -32.06
N TYR A 391 16.23 11.96 -31.03
CA TYR A 391 16.80 12.60 -29.85
C TYR A 391 18.12 13.23 -30.27
N ALA A 392 18.21 14.56 -30.31
CA ALA A 392 19.50 15.23 -30.22
C ALA A 392 20.20 14.68 -28.98
N ALA A 393 21.28 13.92 -29.18
CA ALA A 393 22.12 13.36 -28.13
C ALA A 393 22.69 14.52 -27.29
N GLY A 394 22.05 14.82 -26.14
CA GLY A 394 22.47 15.91 -25.29
C GLY A 394 21.49 16.24 -24.19
N ALA A 395 21.26 15.30 -23.25
CA ALA A 395 20.90 15.58 -21.87
C ALA A 395 20.90 14.23 -21.09
N LEU A 396 22.04 13.85 -20.61
CA LEU A 396 22.24 12.95 -19.48
C LEU A 396 22.32 13.79 -18.21
#